data_3eec90e10d8b81edda25ef8f0d2fde6a
#
_entry.id   3eec90e10d8b81edda25ef8f0d2fde6a
#
_cell.length_a   1.000
_cell.length_b   1.000
_cell.length_c   1.000
_cell.angle_alpha   90.00
_cell.angle_beta   90.00
_cell.angle_gamma   90.00
#
_symmetry.space_group_name_H-M   'P 1'
#
loop_
_entity.id
_entity.type
_entity.pdbx_description
1 polymer ?
#
loop_
_entity_poly.entity_id
_entity_poly.type
_entity_poly.pdbx_seq_one_letter_code
_entity_poly.pdbx_strand_id
1 'polypeptide(L)'
;MEILKTLWEKSSVGEWKIAQLRPLKLLPAQGYGEDYFWIANRFEFPTTHRSFSFGQLVESTGSTNSFLKQSIVPVVALVAGASFLRVIGTAFVISASGLVMTAAHVLLDPEDSGYGGAINENGAVRFDGNIQMGVLFPLPSTSYGPSAVRFAPFQSSRFWGGWKESPLFHERDRVDFDTDVAICRLLPHPGGAYQPLNLSLRPVEVSEQVFAIGYAEMDDIPVRYVDGAVVLGQFSQDLYVSVGTTTAVHLDNAQTRSVSTPGPCFEFDARIPGKMSGSPILGGDGAVIRGVVSKSLSGERHAFGALLGPATHLPLFDQESLKDLMAKGSEGVPRIQGTGL
;
A
#
# COMPACT_ATOMS: atom_id res chain seq x y z
N MET A 1 16.79 13.31 8.19
CA MET A 1 17.33 12.04 7.64
C MET A 1 16.97 11.98 6.17
N GLU A 2 17.83 11.43 5.33
CA GLU A 2 17.57 11.25 3.89
C GLU A 2 17.51 9.77 3.58
N ILE A 3 16.43 9.33 2.97
CA ILE A 3 16.21 7.93 2.53
C ILE A 3 15.84 7.90 1.05
N LEU A 4 15.82 6.72 0.46
CA LEU A 4 15.41 6.47 -0.92
C LEU A 4 16.23 7.27 -1.94
N LYS A 5 17.55 7.09 -1.94
CA LYS A 5 18.45 7.78 -2.87
C LYS A 5 18.34 7.28 -4.30
N THR A 6 17.93 6.04 -4.48
CA THR A 6 17.85 5.40 -5.80
C THR A 6 16.58 4.56 -5.91
N LEU A 7 15.95 4.62 -7.07
CA LEU A 7 14.87 3.69 -7.48
C LEU A 7 15.25 3.04 -8.79
N TRP A 8 14.81 1.82 -8.98
CA TRP A 8 14.90 1.13 -10.26
C TRP A 8 13.69 1.47 -11.13
N GLU A 9 13.94 1.88 -12.35
CA GLU A 9 12.91 2.18 -13.34
C GLU A 9 13.09 1.26 -14.55
N LYS A 10 11.99 0.72 -15.07
CA LYS A 10 12.01 -0.07 -16.30
C LYS A 10 11.85 0.85 -17.50
N SER A 11 12.80 0.83 -18.42
CA SER A 11 12.73 1.61 -19.66
C SER A 11 11.62 1.07 -20.58
N SER A 12 11.21 1.86 -21.56
CA SER A 12 10.23 1.46 -22.59
C SER A 12 10.68 0.26 -23.43
N VAL A 13 11.98 -0.02 -23.46
CA VAL A 13 12.56 -1.20 -24.13
C VAL A 13 12.76 -2.39 -23.18
N GLY A 14 12.26 -2.29 -21.94
CA GLY A 14 12.29 -3.37 -20.98
C GLY A 14 13.57 -3.50 -20.16
N GLU A 15 14.54 -2.62 -20.32
CA GLU A 15 15.77 -2.62 -19.54
C GLU A 15 15.57 -1.90 -18.19
N TRP A 16 16.24 -2.40 -17.15
CA TRP A 16 16.28 -1.77 -15.86
C TRP A 16 17.38 -0.72 -15.77
N LYS A 17 17.02 0.47 -15.32
CA LYS A 17 17.99 1.53 -15.01
C LYS A 17 17.73 2.08 -13.63
N ILE A 18 18.76 2.62 -13.03
CA ILE A 18 18.66 3.35 -11.77
C ILE A 18 18.16 4.76 -12.12
N ALA A 19 16.98 5.11 -11.66
CA ALA A 19 16.51 6.47 -11.64
C ALA A 19 17.12 7.16 -10.40
N GLN A 20 17.94 8.17 -10.62
CA GLN A 20 18.42 9.02 -9.53
C GLN A 20 17.26 9.91 -9.07
N LEU A 21 16.75 9.63 -7.89
CA LEU A 21 15.75 10.46 -7.24
C LEU A 21 16.42 11.37 -6.22
N ARG A 22 15.85 12.54 -6.01
CA ARG A 22 16.23 13.31 -4.83
C ARG A 22 15.87 12.54 -3.58
N PRO A 23 16.77 12.44 -2.58
CA PRO A 23 16.48 11.77 -1.34
C PRO A 23 15.21 12.35 -0.70
N LEU A 24 14.38 11.48 -0.13
CA LEU A 24 13.27 11.95 0.69
C LEU A 24 13.82 12.64 1.94
N LYS A 25 13.37 13.85 2.18
CA LYS A 25 13.63 14.55 3.42
C LYS A 25 12.58 14.18 4.45
N LEU A 26 13.02 13.52 5.50
CA LEU A 26 12.16 13.13 6.62
C LEU A 26 12.20 14.19 7.71
N LEU A 27 11.04 14.58 8.18
CA LEU A 27 10.84 15.47 9.32
C LEU A 27 10.29 14.66 10.50
N PRO A 28 10.81 14.86 11.74
CA PRO A 28 10.27 14.20 12.91
C PRO A 28 8.78 14.49 13.07
N ALA A 29 7.98 13.46 13.30
CA ALA A 29 6.56 13.59 13.60
C ALA A 29 6.40 13.83 15.10
N GLN A 30 6.05 15.04 15.47
CA GLN A 30 5.86 15.41 16.89
C GLN A 30 4.72 14.59 17.51
N GLY A 31 4.96 14.04 18.69
CA GLY A 31 3.97 13.26 19.43
C GLY A 31 4.02 11.75 19.21
N TYR A 32 4.75 11.25 18.23
CA TYR A 32 4.79 9.81 17.88
C TYR A 32 6.08 9.09 18.26
N GLY A 33 7.05 9.79 18.85
CA GLY A 33 8.35 9.23 19.23
C GLY A 33 9.47 9.57 18.25
N GLU A 34 10.70 9.19 18.61
CA GLU A 34 11.93 9.58 17.89
C GLU A 34 12.10 8.89 16.53
N ASP A 35 11.41 7.77 16.30
CA ASP A 35 11.55 6.95 15.09
C ASP A 35 10.43 7.14 14.09
N TYR A 36 9.60 8.14 14.31
CA TYR A 36 8.46 8.39 13.48
C TYR A 36 8.63 9.70 12.71
N PHE A 37 8.53 9.60 11.41
CA PHE A 37 8.80 10.71 10.50
C PHE A 37 7.66 10.88 9.50
N TRP A 38 7.47 12.09 9.05
CA TRP A 38 6.64 12.37 7.90
C TRP A 38 7.46 12.96 6.76
N ILE A 39 7.00 12.76 5.53
CA ILE A 39 7.70 13.23 4.34
C ILE A 39 7.37 14.71 4.14
N ALA A 40 8.41 15.54 4.03
CA ALA A 40 8.22 16.95 3.77
C ALA A 40 7.54 17.19 2.42
N ASN A 41 6.31 17.71 2.47
CA ASN A 41 5.48 17.98 1.29
C ASN A 41 5.75 19.35 0.64
N ARG A 42 6.67 20.15 1.19
CA ARG A 42 6.89 21.49 0.71
C ARG A 42 7.62 21.46 -0.63
N PHE A 43 6.92 21.89 -1.67
CA PHE A 43 7.52 22.35 -2.90
C PHE A 43 8.22 23.67 -2.59
N GLU A 44 9.54 23.67 -2.55
CA GLU A 44 10.30 24.92 -2.66
C GLU A 44 10.33 25.28 -4.14
N PHE A 45 9.48 26.20 -4.56
CA PHE A 45 9.56 26.75 -5.91
C PHE A 45 10.93 27.45 -6.05
N PRO A 46 11.67 27.14 -7.11
CA PRO A 46 12.88 27.91 -7.39
C PRO A 46 12.48 29.38 -7.60
N THR A 47 13.08 30.27 -6.86
CA THR A 47 12.81 31.71 -6.89
C THR A 47 13.25 32.40 -8.19
N THR A 48 13.75 31.68 -9.18
CA THR A 48 14.16 32.19 -10.47
C THR A 48 13.11 31.85 -11.52
N HIS A 49 12.55 32.89 -12.13
CA HIS A 49 11.58 32.82 -13.24
C HIS A 49 12.22 32.23 -14.51
N ARG A 50 12.48 30.94 -14.54
CA ARG A 50 12.79 30.23 -15.78
C ARG A 50 11.58 29.39 -16.15
N SER A 51 11.15 29.48 -17.42
CA SER A 51 10.13 28.58 -17.96
C SER A 51 10.70 27.16 -18.01
N PHE A 52 10.25 26.31 -17.11
CA PHE A 52 10.54 24.87 -17.14
C PHE A 52 9.37 24.17 -17.81
N SER A 53 9.66 23.10 -18.56
CA SER A 53 8.63 22.15 -18.90
C SER A 53 8.06 21.52 -17.63
N PHE A 54 6.80 21.09 -17.63
CA PHE A 54 6.19 20.45 -16.46
C PHE A 54 7.03 19.26 -15.94
N GLY A 55 7.62 18.46 -16.84
CA GLY A 55 8.54 17.38 -16.47
C GLY A 55 9.79 17.88 -15.73
N GLN A 56 10.41 18.95 -16.22
CA GLN A 56 11.57 19.53 -15.55
C GLN A 56 11.24 20.15 -14.19
N LEU A 57 10.03 20.71 -14.03
CA LEU A 57 9.56 21.20 -12.75
C LEU A 57 9.38 20.07 -11.76
N VAL A 58 8.75 18.97 -12.17
CA VAL A 58 8.57 17.77 -11.35
C VAL A 58 9.91 17.15 -10.97
N GLU A 59 10.85 17.05 -11.90
CA GLU A 59 12.21 16.57 -11.62
C GLU A 59 12.99 17.46 -10.66
N SER A 60 12.81 18.77 -10.73
CA SER A 60 13.58 19.71 -9.93
C SER A 60 13.05 19.92 -8.51
N THR A 61 11.74 19.72 -8.26
CA THR A 61 11.09 20.21 -7.04
C THR A 61 10.57 19.12 -6.09
N GLY A 62 10.74 17.86 -6.38
CA GLY A 62 10.31 16.81 -5.43
C GLY A 62 9.57 15.64 -6.07
N SER A 63 10.05 15.22 -7.21
CA SER A 63 9.57 14.07 -7.95
C SER A 63 9.39 12.82 -7.10
N THR A 64 10.24 12.60 -6.10
CA THR A 64 10.19 11.43 -5.23
C THR A 64 8.90 11.39 -4.42
N ASN A 65 8.47 12.51 -3.84
CA ASN A 65 7.23 12.54 -3.07
C ASN A 65 6.01 12.36 -3.98
N SER A 66 5.98 13.05 -5.12
CA SER A 66 4.91 12.88 -6.11
C SER A 66 4.86 11.46 -6.64
N PHE A 67 6.01 10.84 -6.92
CA PHE A 67 6.11 9.44 -7.31
C PHE A 67 5.55 8.53 -6.24
N LEU A 68 5.95 8.66 -4.98
CA LEU A 68 5.47 7.83 -3.89
C LEU A 68 3.97 7.99 -3.68
N LYS A 69 3.42 9.20 -3.78
CA LYS A 69 1.97 9.44 -3.67
C LYS A 69 1.16 8.86 -4.83
N GLN A 70 1.77 8.63 -5.99
CA GLN A 70 1.15 7.89 -7.10
C GLN A 70 1.28 6.37 -6.95
N SER A 71 2.21 5.92 -6.13
CA SER A 71 2.53 4.51 -5.94
C SER A 71 2.01 3.94 -4.63
N ILE A 72 1.94 4.78 -3.58
CA ILE A 72 1.43 4.42 -2.24
C ILE A 72 0.17 5.26 -2.01
N VAL A 73 -0.94 4.61 -1.73
CA VAL A 73 -2.28 5.22 -1.77
C VAL A 73 -3.12 4.79 -0.57
N PRO A 74 -3.96 5.67 -0.01
CA PRO A 74 -4.87 5.25 1.06
C PRO A 74 -5.96 4.34 0.51
N VAL A 75 -6.28 3.29 1.25
CA VAL A 75 -7.44 2.42 1.01
C VAL A 75 -8.65 3.02 1.70
N VAL A 76 -9.74 3.10 0.96
CA VAL A 76 -10.97 3.73 1.43
C VAL A 76 -12.19 2.89 1.11
N ALA A 77 -13.22 3.05 1.93
CA ALA A 77 -14.54 2.47 1.72
C ALA A 77 -15.60 3.58 1.65
N LEU A 78 -16.37 3.59 0.57
CA LEU A 78 -17.54 4.44 0.39
C LEU A 78 -18.81 3.60 0.60
N VAL A 79 -19.58 3.96 1.60
CA VAL A 79 -20.91 3.41 1.83
C VAL A 79 -21.94 4.34 1.21
N ALA A 80 -22.87 3.80 0.43
CA ALA A 80 -23.90 4.61 -0.23
C ALA A 80 -24.72 5.39 0.80
N GLY A 81 -24.82 6.70 0.58
CA GLY A 81 -25.54 7.62 1.48
C GLY A 81 -24.78 8.04 2.74
N ALA A 82 -23.56 7.54 2.97
CA ALA A 82 -22.74 7.99 4.08
C ALA A 82 -22.27 9.44 3.88
N SER A 83 -22.07 10.16 4.99
CA SER A 83 -21.57 11.52 4.99
C SER A 83 -20.03 11.62 4.97
N PHE A 84 -19.35 10.48 4.96
CA PHE A 84 -17.89 10.38 4.91
C PHE A 84 -17.44 9.17 4.12
N LEU A 85 -16.25 9.26 3.55
CA LEU A 85 -15.48 8.19 2.97
C LEU A 85 -14.52 7.68 4.06
N ARG A 86 -14.66 6.44 4.43
CA ARG A 86 -13.88 5.85 5.51
C ARG A 86 -12.48 5.49 5.01
N VAL A 87 -11.45 5.96 5.73
CA VAL A 87 -10.07 5.54 5.48
C VAL A 87 -9.74 4.32 6.33
N ILE A 88 -9.36 3.22 5.71
CA ILE A 88 -9.21 1.91 6.37
C ILE A 88 -7.79 1.36 6.38
N GLY A 89 -6.91 1.85 5.52
CA GLY A 89 -5.55 1.39 5.45
C GLY A 89 -4.76 2.03 4.33
N THR A 90 -3.65 1.39 3.97
CA THR A 90 -2.76 1.79 2.89
C THR A 90 -2.61 0.65 1.90
N ALA A 91 -2.41 0.99 0.63
CA ALA A 91 -2.04 0.05 -0.43
C ALA A 91 -0.91 0.64 -1.28
N PHE A 92 -0.30 -0.19 -2.11
CA PHE A 92 0.70 0.26 -3.06
C PHE A 92 0.56 -0.43 -4.41
N VAL A 93 0.87 0.29 -5.46
CA VAL A 93 0.77 -0.18 -6.84
C VAL A 93 1.91 -1.14 -7.15
N ILE A 94 1.58 -2.30 -7.73
CA ILE A 94 2.54 -3.34 -8.11
C ILE A 94 2.54 -3.64 -9.62
N SER A 95 1.64 -3.02 -10.39
CA SER A 95 1.66 -3.14 -11.86
C SER A 95 1.19 -1.87 -12.55
N ALA A 96 1.66 -1.65 -13.77
CA ALA A 96 1.21 -0.55 -14.59
C ALA A 96 -0.26 -0.67 -15.04
N SER A 97 -0.80 -1.88 -15.05
CA SER A 97 -2.22 -2.16 -15.37
C SER A 97 -3.18 -1.89 -14.20
N GLY A 98 -2.66 -1.69 -12.98
CA GLY A 98 -3.49 -1.37 -11.81
C GLY A 98 -3.69 -2.53 -10.84
N LEU A 99 -2.72 -3.44 -10.71
CA LEU A 99 -2.66 -4.31 -9.55
C LEU A 99 -2.08 -3.51 -8.37
N VAL A 100 -2.75 -3.60 -7.23
CA VAL A 100 -2.31 -3.02 -5.97
C VAL A 100 -2.24 -4.08 -4.89
N MET A 101 -1.33 -3.91 -3.95
CA MET A 101 -1.15 -4.82 -2.82
C MET A 101 -1.45 -4.08 -1.52
N THR A 102 -2.09 -4.79 -0.59
CA THR A 102 -2.41 -4.29 0.76
C THR A 102 -2.41 -5.47 1.75
N ALA A 103 -2.66 -5.22 3.03
CA ALA A 103 -2.91 -6.31 3.98
C ALA A 103 -4.30 -6.92 3.79
N ALA A 104 -4.40 -8.24 3.95
CA ALA A 104 -5.68 -8.93 3.74
C ALA A 104 -6.74 -8.49 4.75
N HIS A 105 -6.38 -8.27 6.01
CA HIS A 105 -7.32 -7.82 7.03
C HIS A 105 -7.92 -6.44 6.74
N VAL A 106 -7.26 -5.57 5.96
CA VAL A 106 -7.81 -4.26 5.55
C VAL A 106 -9.07 -4.43 4.71
N LEU A 107 -9.19 -5.52 3.96
CA LEU A 107 -10.38 -5.80 3.15
C LEU A 107 -11.59 -6.20 4.00
N LEU A 108 -11.39 -6.59 5.25
CA LEU A 108 -12.46 -6.99 6.16
C LEU A 108 -13.02 -5.83 6.99
N ASP A 109 -12.32 -4.70 7.05
CA ASP A 109 -12.71 -3.57 7.89
C ASP A 109 -14.19 -3.13 7.68
N PRO A 110 -14.72 -3.06 6.44
CA PRO A 110 -16.14 -2.75 6.24
C PRO A 110 -17.09 -3.78 6.84
N GLU A 111 -16.72 -5.07 6.81
CA GLU A 111 -17.51 -6.14 7.39
C GLU A 111 -17.47 -6.11 8.91
N ASP A 112 -16.28 -5.98 9.49
CA ASP A 112 -16.09 -5.83 10.93
C ASP A 112 -16.83 -4.60 11.49
N SER A 113 -17.05 -3.61 10.63
CA SER A 113 -17.87 -2.43 10.93
C SER A 113 -19.36 -2.64 10.71
N GLY A 114 -19.80 -3.84 10.35
CA GLY A 114 -21.21 -4.18 10.18
C GLY A 114 -21.85 -3.74 8.87
N TYR A 115 -21.06 -3.42 7.86
CA TYR A 115 -21.59 -3.01 6.54
C TYR A 115 -21.91 -4.17 5.60
N GLY A 116 -21.64 -5.39 6.03
CA GLY A 116 -21.84 -6.58 5.22
C GLY A 116 -20.72 -6.85 4.23
N GLY A 117 -20.56 -8.11 3.89
CA GLY A 117 -19.57 -8.58 2.94
C GLY A 117 -19.65 -10.09 2.79
N ALA A 118 -19.02 -10.62 1.76
CA ALA A 118 -18.90 -12.06 1.55
C ALA A 118 -17.51 -12.40 1.05
N ILE A 119 -16.91 -13.41 1.65
CA ILE A 119 -15.60 -13.95 1.25
C ILE A 119 -15.85 -15.38 0.80
N ASN A 120 -15.41 -15.71 -0.39
CA ASN A 120 -15.51 -17.08 -0.89
C ASN A 120 -14.29 -17.92 -0.47
N GLU A 121 -14.37 -19.24 -0.67
CA GLU A 121 -13.33 -20.19 -0.33
C GLU A 121 -11.94 -19.90 -0.98
N ASN A 122 -11.92 -19.12 -2.06
CA ASN A 122 -10.70 -18.72 -2.77
C ASN A 122 -10.20 -17.32 -2.35
N GLY A 123 -10.69 -16.79 -1.22
CA GLY A 123 -10.31 -15.46 -0.75
C GLY A 123 -10.76 -14.31 -1.66
N ALA A 124 -11.77 -14.52 -2.51
CA ALA A 124 -12.37 -13.43 -3.24
C ALA A 124 -13.36 -12.68 -2.35
N VAL A 125 -13.17 -11.37 -2.25
CA VAL A 125 -14.02 -10.51 -1.42
C VAL A 125 -15.08 -9.85 -2.28
N ARG A 126 -16.32 -9.92 -1.83
CA ARG A 126 -17.46 -9.18 -2.39
C ARG A 126 -18.17 -8.46 -1.26
N PHE A 127 -18.45 -7.20 -1.47
CA PHE A 127 -19.27 -6.41 -0.56
C PHE A 127 -20.68 -6.25 -1.12
N ASP A 128 -21.64 -5.95 -0.25
CA ASP A 128 -22.96 -5.56 -0.67
C ASP A 128 -22.92 -4.38 -1.62
N GLY A 129 -23.88 -4.27 -2.54
CA GLY A 129 -23.89 -3.24 -3.58
C GLY A 129 -23.86 -1.80 -3.07
N ASN A 130 -24.02 -1.62 -1.75
CA ASN A 130 -23.94 -0.33 -1.07
C ASN A 130 -22.52 0.09 -0.70
N ILE A 131 -21.52 -0.78 -0.84
CA ILE A 131 -20.14 -0.52 -0.44
C ILE A 131 -19.24 -0.57 -1.66
N GLN A 132 -18.46 0.48 -1.84
CA GLN A 132 -17.37 0.52 -2.81
C GLN A 132 -16.05 0.69 -2.09
N MET A 133 -15.17 -0.29 -2.20
CA MET A 133 -13.78 -0.16 -1.76
C MET A 133 -12.88 0.26 -2.92
N GLY A 134 -11.86 0.98 -2.59
CA GLY A 134 -10.89 1.43 -3.58
C GLY A 134 -9.76 2.25 -2.94
N VAL A 135 -9.06 2.99 -3.77
CA VAL A 135 -7.94 3.83 -3.36
C VAL A 135 -8.10 5.25 -3.90
N LEU A 136 -7.41 6.21 -3.25
CA LEU A 136 -7.38 7.60 -3.69
C LEU A 136 -6.04 7.95 -4.30
N PHE A 137 -6.04 8.41 -5.54
CA PHE A 137 -4.85 8.95 -6.20
C PHE A 137 -4.90 10.47 -6.18
N PRO A 138 -3.81 11.15 -5.80
CA PRO A 138 -3.70 12.58 -6.01
C PRO A 138 -3.68 12.86 -7.53
N LEU A 139 -4.49 13.79 -7.97
CA LEU A 139 -4.37 14.32 -9.33
C LEU A 139 -3.24 15.35 -9.37
N PRO A 140 -2.52 15.45 -10.50
CA PRO A 140 -1.54 16.51 -10.67
C PRO A 140 -2.22 17.86 -10.39
N SER A 141 -1.75 18.58 -9.38
CA SER A 141 -2.25 19.92 -9.12
C SER A 141 -1.80 20.80 -10.29
N THR A 142 -2.77 21.33 -11.02
CA THR A 142 -2.51 22.52 -11.81
C THR A 142 -2.20 23.64 -10.82
N SER A 143 -1.18 24.46 -11.09
CA SER A 143 -0.56 25.43 -10.17
C SER A 143 -1.50 26.45 -9.50
N TYR A 144 -2.79 26.36 -9.70
CA TYR A 144 -3.79 27.32 -9.21
C TYR A 144 -5.12 26.70 -8.74
N GLY A 145 -5.21 25.38 -8.63
CA GLY A 145 -6.44 24.71 -8.21
C GLY A 145 -6.32 23.95 -6.89
N PRO A 146 -7.43 23.67 -6.20
CA PRO A 146 -7.44 22.80 -5.04
C PRO A 146 -6.88 21.41 -5.41
N SER A 147 -6.17 20.78 -4.50
CA SER A 147 -5.68 19.40 -4.67
C SER A 147 -6.87 18.49 -4.96
N ALA A 148 -6.96 18.01 -6.18
CA ALA A 148 -7.99 17.06 -6.57
C ALA A 148 -7.48 15.63 -6.38
N VAL A 149 -8.37 14.72 -6.05
CA VAL A 149 -8.09 13.28 -5.96
C VAL A 149 -9.06 12.51 -6.83
N ARG A 150 -8.58 11.38 -7.30
CA ARG A 150 -9.40 10.42 -8.04
C ARG A 150 -9.62 9.18 -7.17
N PHE A 151 -10.88 8.85 -6.92
CA PHE A 151 -11.24 7.55 -6.39
C PHE A 151 -11.10 6.48 -7.49
N ALA A 152 -10.36 5.43 -7.22
CA ALA A 152 -10.20 4.28 -8.09
C ALA A 152 -10.75 3.05 -7.37
N PRO A 153 -11.95 2.56 -7.75
CA PRO A 153 -12.56 1.41 -7.09
C PRO A 153 -11.81 0.12 -7.40
N PHE A 154 -11.83 -0.79 -6.44
CA PHE A 154 -11.40 -2.17 -6.67
C PHE A 154 -12.43 -2.87 -7.55
N GLN A 155 -11.97 -3.40 -8.67
CA GLN A 155 -12.76 -4.27 -9.53
C GLN A 155 -12.87 -5.68 -8.93
N SER A 156 -11.82 -6.12 -8.29
CA SER A 156 -11.76 -7.40 -7.59
C SER A 156 -10.61 -7.41 -6.58
N SER A 157 -10.74 -8.26 -5.57
CA SER A 157 -9.73 -8.44 -4.52
C SER A 157 -9.53 -9.91 -4.23
N ARG A 158 -8.30 -10.32 -3.96
CA ARG A 158 -7.90 -11.70 -3.68
C ARG A 158 -6.89 -11.75 -2.55
N PHE A 159 -7.03 -12.77 -1.68
CA PHE A 159 -6.06 -13.14 -0.66
C PHE A 159 -6.09 -14.65 -0.41
N TRP A 160 -5.09 -15.19 0.27
CA TRP A 160 -5.08 -16.57 0.74
C TRP A 160 -5.87 -16.68 2.05
N GLY A 161 -6.90 -17.51 2.04
CA GLY A 161 -7.76 -17.76 3.19
C GLY A 161 -9.24 -17.68 2.84
N GLY A 162 -10.07 -17.87 3.84
CA GLY A 162 -11.52 -17.85 3.69
C GLY A 162 -12.22 -17.98 5.04
N TRP A 163 -13.54 -18.03 5.01
CA TRP A 163 -14.33 -18.29 6.20
C TRP A 163 -14.12 -19.72 6.67
N LYS A 164 -13.81 -19.89 7.94
CA LYS A 164 -13.85 -21.19 8.61
C LYS A 164 -14.97 -21.18 9.65
N GLU A 165 -15.85 -22.15 9.56
CA GLU A 165 -16.82 -22.41 10.61
C GLU A 165 -16.08 -22.83 11.88
N SER A 166 -16.37 -22.19 12.99
CA SER A 166 -15.87 -22.62 14.29
C SER A 166 -16.72 -23.77 14.81
N PRO A 167 -16.19 -24.99 14.93
CA PRO A 167 -16.98 -26.14 15.37
C PRO A 167 -17.35 -26.09 16.87
N LEU A 168 -16.82 -25.11 17.61
CA LEU A 168 -16.91 -25.09 19.09
C LEU A 168 -17.73 -23.93 19.65
N PHE A 169 -18.05 -22.91 18.86
CA PHE A 169 -18.77 -21.73 19.36
C PHE A 169 -19.75 -21.23 18.31
N HIS A 170 -20.94 -20.86 18.75
CA HIS A 170 -21.90 -20.05 17.99
C HIS A 170 -21.42 -18.60 17.77
N GLU A 171 -20.11 -18.39 17.85
CA GLU A 171 -19.49 -17.12 17.49
C GLU A 171 -19.32 -17.08 15.98
N ARG A 172 -19.48 -15.88 15.42
CA ARG A 172 -19.36 -15.58 13.99
C ARG A 172 -18.21 -16.35 13.36
N ASP A 173 -18.46 -16.89 12.20
CA ASP A 173 -17.44 -17.49 11.35
C ASP A 173 -16.21 -16.59 11.30
N ARG A 174 -15.06 -17.15 11.64
CA ARG A 174 -13.82 -16.39 11.66
C ARG A 174 -13.14 -16.52 10.31
N VAL A 175 -12.71 -15.39 9.77
CA VAL A 175 -11.80 -15.42 8.62
C VAL A 175 -10.44 -15.92 9.07
N ASP A 176 -9.97 -16.95 8.40
CA ASP A 176 -8.64 -17.48 8.58
C ASP A 176 -7.78 -17.12 7.37
N PHE A 177 -6.63 -16.51 7.62
CA PHE A 177 -5.69 -16.09 6.60
C PHE A 177 -4.50 -17.04 6.59
N ASP A 178 -4.10 -17.50 5.39
CA ASP A 178 -2.83 -18.19 5.23
C ASP A 178 -1.66 -17.22 5.18
N THR A 179 -1.91 -15.99 4.74
CA THR A 179 -0.97 -14.84 4.80
C THR A 179 -1.77 -13.54 4.82
N ASP A 180 -1.23 -12.53 5.49
CA ASP A 180 -1.88 -11.22 5.56
C ASP A 180 -1.49 -10.29 4.39
N VAL A 181 -1.57 -10.82 3.17
CA VAL A 181 -1.35 -10.06 1.93
C VAL A 181 -2.53 -10.25 0.99
N ALA A 182 -3.04 -9.15 0.45
CA ALA A 182 -4.08 -9.16 -0.57
C ALA A 182 -3.62 -8.43 -1.83
N ILE A 183 -4.12 -8.87 -2.98
CA ILE A 183 -3.93 -8.22 -4.28
C ILE A 183 -5.30 -7.82 -4.81
N CYS A 184 -5.43 -6.54 -5.14
CA CYS A 184 -6.64 -5.96 -5.70
C CYS A 184 -6.37 -5.45 -7.12
N ARG A 185 -7.37 -5.53 -7.98
CA ARG A 185 -7.33 -4.95 -9.32
C ARG A 185 -8.13 -3.65 -9.35
N LEU A 186 -7.52 -2.60 -9.87
CA LEU A 186 -8.19 -1.34 -10.20
C LEU A 186 -8.76 -1.39 -11.62
N LEU A 187 -9.69 -0.48 -11.90
CA LEU A 187 -10.07 -0.19 -13.28
C LEU A 187 -8.87 0.39 -14.05
N PRO A 188 -8.82 0.23 -15.39
CA PRO A 188 -7.76 0.81 -16.21
C PRO A 188 -7.55 2.31 -15.92
N HIS A 189 -6.28 2.73 -15.89
CA HIS A 189 -5.94 4.12 -15.62
C HIS A 189 -6.36 5.02 -16.81
N PRO A 190 -7.13 6.10 -16.59
CA PRO A 190 -7.55 6.98 -17.68
C PRO A 190 -6.39 7.64 -18.44
N GLY A 191 -5.24 7.82 -17.78
CA GLY A 191 -4.01 8.38 -18.35
C GLY A 191 -3.05 7.35 -18.92
N GLY A 192 -3.45 6.07 -19.01
CA GLY A 192 -2.70 5.00 -19.66
C GLY A 192 -2.02 4.00 -18.73
N ALA A 193 -1.36 4.43 -17.66
CA ALA A 193 -0.65 3.50 -16.76
C ALA A 193 -0.58 4.00 -15.33
N TYR A 194 -0.59 3.06 -14.38
CA TYR A 194 -0.27 3.29 -12.97
C TYR A 194 1.24 3.24 -12.75
N GLN A 195 1.70 3.80 -11.65
CA GLN A 195 3.12 3.84 -11.29
C GLN A 195 3.47 2.75 -10.28
N PRO A 196 4.07 1.61 -10.70
CA PRO A 196 4.36 0.51 -9.79
C PRO A 196 5.63 0.73 -8.99
N LEU A 197 5.68 0.15 -7.78
CA LEU A 197 6.89 -0.01 -6.99
C LEU A 197 7.56 -1.35 -7.30
N ASN A 198 8.87 -1.41 -7.12
CA ASN A 198 9.65 -2.64 -7.28
C ASN A 198 9.44 -3.56 -6.07
N LEU A 199 9.37 -4.86 -6.35
CA LEU A 199 9.23 -5.89 -5.34
C LEU A 199 10.53 -6.69 -5.21
N SER A 200 10.78 -7.28 -4.03
CA SER A 200 11.80 -8.30 -3.86
C SER A 200 11.22 -9.48 -3.07
N LEU A 201 11.43 -10.68 -3.57
CA LEU A 201 11.06 -11.91 -2.87
C LEU A 201 12.17 -12.43 -1.94
N ARG A 202 13.33 -11.77 -1.95
CA ARG A 202 14.36 -12.09 -0.97
C ARG A 202 13.81 -11.81 0.42
N PRO A 203 13.75 -12.78 1.32
CA PRO A 203 13.38 -12.54 2.71
C PRO A 203 14.26 -11.45 3.32
N VAL A 204 13.71 -10.66 4.23
CA VAL A 204 14.51 -9.76 5.05
C VAL A 204 15.42 -10.55 5.97
N GLU A 205 16.54 -9.98 6.35
CA GLU A 205 17.48 -10.59 7.29
C GLU A 205 17.34 -9.93 8.66
N VAL A 206 17.61 -10.69 9.72
CA VAL A 206 17.66 -10.11 11.07
C VAL A 206 18.74 -9.02 11.11
N SER A 207 18.42 -7.91 11.74
CA SER A 207 19.22 -6.69 11.78
C SER A 207 19.21 -5.85 10.48
N GLU A 208 18.45 -6.24 9.46
CA GLU A 208 18.24 -5.40 8.27
C GLU A 208 17.39 -4.19 8.65
N GLN A 209 17.83 -3.00 8.23
CA GLN A 209 17.03 -1.78 8.40
C GLN A 209 15.88 -1.76 7.39
N VAL A 210 14.69 -1.45 7.87
CA VAL A 210 13.46 -1.40 7.06
C VAL A 210 12.69 -0.11 7.27
N PHE A 211 11.91 0.27 6.26
CA PHE A 211 11.13 1.50 6.23
C PHE A 211 9.70 1.18 5.82
N ALA A 212 8.74 1.34 6.73
CA ALA A 212 7.32 1.28 6.40
C ALA A 212 6.85 2.68 5.98
N ILE A 213 6.24 2.79 4.80
CA ILE A 213 5.77 4.08 4.27
C ILE A 213 4.28 4.00 3.99
N GLY A 214 3.50 4.88 4.60
CA GLY A 214 2.04 4.85 4.42
C GLY A 214 1.31 6.04 5.01
N TYR A 215 0.00 5.95 5.01
CA TYR A 215 -0.90 6.96 5.54
C TYR A 215 -1.23 6.63 6.99
N ALA A 216 -0.74 7.44 7.92
CA ALA A 216 -0.95 7.25 9.34
C ALA A 216 -2.10 8.09 9.84
N GLU A 217 -2.96 7.49 10.67
CA GLU A 217 -4.03 8.17 11.43
C GLU A 217 -4.86 9.16 10.58
N MET A 218 -4.96 8.88 9.29
CA MET A 218 -5.73 9.70 8.38
C MET A 218 -7.22 9.66 8.76
N ASP A 219 -7.81 10.84 8.96
CA ASP A 219 -9.23 10.97 9.27
C ASP A 219 -10.12 10.51 8.12
N ASP A 220 -11.35 10.12 8.47
CA ASP A 220 -12.38 9.87 7.49
C ASP A 220 -12.71 11.16 6.73
N ILE A 221 -12.89 11.04 5.42
CA ILE A 221 -13.02 12.18 4.52
C ILE A 221 -14.49 12.57 4.37
N PRO A 222 -14.88 13.79 4.73
CA PRO A 222 -16.26 14.24 4.54
C PRO A 222 -16.65 14.17 3.06
N VAL A 223 -17.85 13.67 2.78
CA VAL A 223 -18.40 13.62 1.43
C VAL A 223 -19.72 14.41 1.34
N ARG A 224 -19.97 14.97 0.16
CA ARG A 224 -21.24 15.61 -0.20
C ARG A 224 -21.70 15.03 -1.52
N TYR A 225 -23.00 14.92 -1.67
CA TYR A 225 -23.61 14.51 -2.93
C TYR A 225 -24.13 15.76 -3.63
N VAL A 226 -23.58 16.04 -4.80
CA VAL A 226 -23.98 17.19 -5.64
C VAL A 226 -24.36 16.62 -7.01
N ASP A 227 -25.61 16.80 -7.41
CA ASP A 227 -26.14 16.31 -8.69
C ASP A 227 -25.86 14.81 -8.94
N GLY A 228 -25.91 14.00 -7.88
CA GLY A 228 -25.62 12.56 -7.94
C GLY A 228 -24.13 12.20 -7.95
N ALA A 229 -23.23 13.17 -7.97
CA ALA A 229 -21.80 12.96 -7.87
C ALA A 229 -21.30 13.07 -6.42
N VAL A 230 -20.31 12.27 -6.06
CA VAL A 230 -19.63 12.34 -4.75
C VAL A 230 -18.54 13.40 -4.83
N VAL A 231 -18.64 14.40 -3.96
CA VAL A 231 -17.62 15.46 -3.80
C VAL A 231 -16.95 15.29 -2.45
N LEU A 232 -15.63 15.15 -2.45
CA LEU A 232 -14.83 15.01 -1.24
C LEU A 232 -14.60 16.38 -0.57
N GLY A 233 -14.67 16.39 0.77
CA GLY A 233 -14.27 17.52 1.58
C GLY A 233 -12.75 17.71 1.59
N GLN A 234 -12.30 18.66 2.41
CA GLN A 234 -10.86 18.85 2.63
C GLN A 234 -10.29 17.73 3.50
N PHE A 235 -9.11 17.24 3.12
CA PHE A 235 -8.35 16.26 3.89
C PHE A 235 -6.86 16.39 3.58
N SER A 236 -6.02 15.88 4.49
CA SER A 236 -4.58 15.81 4.29
C SER A 236 -4.18 14.43 3.79
N GLN A 237 -3.29 14.38 2.80
CA GLN A 237 -2.69 13.16 2.28
C GLN A 237 -1.19 13.17 2.52
N ASP A 238 -0.79 13.02 3.78
CA ASP A 238 0.62 13.00 4.14
C ASP A 238 1.12 11.56 4.29
N LEU A 239 2.22 11.26 3.60
CA LEU A 239 2.94 10.00 3.77
C LEU A 239 3.86 10.10 4.99
N TYR A 240 3.78 9.08 5.82
CA TYR A 240 4.63 8.89 6.99
C TYR A 240 5.60 7.75 6.75
N VAL A 241 6.74 7.83 7.40
CA VAL A 241 7.77 6.79 7.35
C VAL A 241 8.06 6.35 8.78
N SER A 242 7.90 5.07 9.01
CA SER A 242 8.34 4.42 10.23
C SER A 242 9.62 3.63 9.95
N VAL A 243 10.65 3.90 10.72
CA VAL A 243 11.97 3.27 10.55
C VAL A 243 12.17 2.24 11.64
N GLY A 244 12.60 1.06 11.24
CA GLY A 244 12.87 -0.02 12.17
C GLY A 244 13.99 -0.94 11.72
N THR A 245 14.26 -1.92 12.57
CA THR A 245 15.25 -2.96 12.30
C THR A 245 14.56 -4.30 12.47
N THR A 246 14.77 -5.22 11.54
CA THR A 246 14.21 -6.58 11.62
C THR A 246 14.77 -7.31 12.82
N THR A 247 13.90 -7.82 13.69
CA THR A 247 14.27 -8.51 14.93
C THR A 247 14.13 -10.02 14.83
N ALA A 248 13.18 -10.51 14.05
CA ALA A 248 12.97 -11.94 13.79
C ALA A 248 12.37 -12.18 12.40
N VAL A 249 12.58 -13.37 11.85
CA VAL A 249 12.00 -13.82 10.58
C VAL A 249 11.38 -15.19 10.77
N HIS A 250 10.13 -15.33 10.41
CA HIS A 250 9.32 -16.54 10.53
C HIS A 250 8.94 -17.02 9.14
N LEU A 251 9.61 -18.04 8.64
CA LEU A 251 9.38 -18.58 7.30
C LEU A 251 8.26 -19.62 7.26
N ASP A 252 7.88 -20.15 8.42
CA ASP A 252 6.85 -21.17 8.56
C ASP A 252 5.46 -20.54 8.74
N ASN A 253 4.42 -21.27 8.33
CA ASN A 253 3.03 -20.84 8.49
C ASN A 253 2.51 -20.96 9.93
N ALA A 254 3.36 -21.26 10.90
CA ALA A 254 2.94 -21.46 12.28
C ALA A 254 2.60 -20.14 12.97
N GLN A 255 1.33 -19.78 12.95
CA GLN A 255 0.83 -18.76 13.84
C GLN A 255 0.93 -19.26 15.29
N THR A 256 1.75 -18.62 16.10
CA THR A 256 1.91 -18.92 17.53
C THR A 256 1.29 -17.80 18.35
N ARG A 257 1.23 -18.00 19.69
CA ARG A 257 0.78 -16.91 20.60
C ARG A 257 1.71 -15.70 20.55
N SER A 258 2.97 -15.89 20.24
CA SER A 258 3.98 -14.83 20.11
C SER A 258 3.99 -14.20 18.72
N VAL A 259 3.64 -14.94 17.67
CA VAL A 259 3.55 -14.46 16.30
C VAL A 259 2.09 -14.24 15.93
N SER A 260 1.66 -12.99 15.94
CA SER A 260 0.24 -12.64 15.77
C SER A 260 -0.18 -12.46 14.31
N THR A 261 0.76 -12.51 13.38
CA THR A 261 0.52 -12.37 11.94
C THR A 261 0.52 -13.73 11.28
N PRO A 262 -0.45 -14.07 10.45
CA PRO A 262 -0.51 -15.34 9.75
C PRO A 262 0.54 -15.44 8.63
N GLY A 263 0.95 -16.66 8.34
CA GLY A 263 1.84 -16.99 7.24
C GLY A 263 3.30 -16.60 7.44
N PRO A 264 4.14 -16.70 6.41
CA PRO A 264 5.51 -16.22 6.48
C PRO A 264 5.55 -14.72 6.74
N CYS A 265 6.24 -14.32 7.82
CA CYS A 265 6.30 -12.94 8.25
C CYS A 265 7.63 -12.62 8.92
N PHE A 266 7.84 -11.38 9.26
CA PHE A 266 8.98 -10.93 10.05
C PHE A 266 8.53 -9.88 11.08
N GLU A 267 9.31 -9.78 12.13
CA GLU A 267 9.15 -8.76 13.18
C GLU A 267 10.15 -7.65 12.97
N PHE A 268 9.77 -6.44 13.26
CA PHE A 268 10.67 -5.29 13.23
C PHE A 268 10.35 -4.30 14.34
N ASP A 269 11.41 -3.68 14.83
CA ASP A 269 11.40 -2.71 15.92
C ASP A 269 11.01 -1.33 15.38
N ALA A 270 9.72 -1.13 15.16
CA ALA A 270 9.19 0.15 14.74
C ALA A 270 7.80 0.39 15.31
N ARG A 271 7.47 1.65 15.55
CA ARG A 271 6.11 2.04 15.91
C ARG A 271 5.30 2.25 14.62
N ILE A 272 4.24 1.52 14.47
CA ILE A 272 3.32 1.62 13.33
C ILE A 272 1.97 2.16 13.82
N PRO A 273 1.62 3.40 13.49
CA PRO A 273 0.32 3.97 13.82
C PRO A 273 -0.84 3.33 13.06
N GLY A 274 -2.05 3.63 13.50
CA GLY A 274 -3.26 3.23 12.80
C GLY A 274 -3.31 3.68 11.33
N LYS A 275 -4.05 2.96 10.49
CA LYS A 275 -4.19 3.18 9.04
C LYS A 275 -2.93 2.87 8.19
N MET A 276 -1.80 2.53 8.80
CA MET A 276 -0.62 2.06 8.07
C MET A 276 -0.68 0.57 7.71
N SER A 277 -1.68 -0.19 8.15
CA SER A 277 -1.90 -1.56 7.66
C SER A 277 -1.95 -1.59 6.14
N GLY A 278 -1.22 -2.52 5.52
CA GLY A 278 -1.10 -2.62 4.07
C GLY A 278 -0.02 -1.74 3.45
N SER A 279 0.67 -0.92 4.22
CA SER A 279 1.82 -0.13 3.74
C SER A 279 2.95 -1.01 3.24
N PRO A 280 3.68 -0.61 2.18
CA PRO A 280 4.89 -1.28 1.77
C PRO A 280 5.98 -1.12 2.84
N ILE A 281 6.72 -2.20 3.08
CA ILE A 281 7.95 -2.19 3.87
C ILE A 281 9.12 -2.32 2.90
N LEU A 282 9.97 -1.30 2.86
CA LEU A 282 11.12 -1.24 1.97
C LEU A 282 12.39 -1.64 2.71
N GLY A 283 13.29 -2.32 2.03
CA GLY A 283 14.63 -2.60 2.55
C GLY A 283 15.55 -1.39 2.46
N GLY A 284 16.60 -1.39 3.29
CA GLY A 284 17.63 -0.32 3.30
C GLY A 284 18.51 -0.28 2.05
N ASP A 285 18.47 -1.33 1.23
CA ASP A 285 19.31 -1.52 0.04
C ASP A 285 18.76 -0.90 -1.26
N GLY A 286 17.73 -0.07 -1.16
CA GLY A 286 17.23 0.70 -2.29
C GLY A 286 15.78 0.44 -2.65
N ALA A 287 14.85 1.11 -2.02
CA ALA A 287 13.44 1.30 -2.40
C ALA A 287 12.72 0.07 -3.00
N VAL A 288 13.13 -1.12 -2.60
CA VAL A 288 12.52 -2.39 -3.03
C VAL A 288 11.65 -2.90 -1.90
N ILE A 289 10.41 -3.25 -2.21
CA ILE A 289 9.47 -3.73 -1.21
C ILE A 289 9.83 -5.14 -0.79
N ARG A 290 9.96 -5.34 0.52
CA ARG A 290 10.28 -6.61 1.18
C ARG A 290 9.07 -7.27 1.80
N GLY A 291 8.05 -6.48 2.15
CA GLY A 291 6.87 -6.97 2.83
C GLY A 291 5.75 -5.94 2.89
N VAL A 292 4.68 -6.33 3.53
CA VAL A 292 3.48 -5.51 3.77
C VAL A 292 3.29 -5.36 5.27
N VAL A 293 3.04 -4.16 5.75
CA VAL A 293 2.67 -3.94 7.15
C VAL A 293 1.39 -4.70 7.46
N SER A 294 1.49 -5.65 8.40
CA SER A 294 0.37 -6.48 8.83
C SER A 294 -0.19 -5.96 10.14
N LYS A 295 0.55 -6.07 11.21
CA LYS A 295 0.06 -5.77 12.56
C LYS A 295 1.11 -5.07 13.38
N SER A 296 0.66 -4.21 14.30
CA SER A 296 1.52 -3.64 15.34
C SER A 296 0.88 -3.85 16.72
N LEU A 297 1.69 -3.93 17.73
CA LEU A 297 1.23 -3.89 19.11
C LEU A 297 1.05 -2.44 19.52
N SER A 298 -0.15 -2.10 19.94
CA SER A 298 -0.52 -0.72 20.28
C SER A 298 0.42 -0.15 21.37
N GLY A 299 1.04 0.97 21.05
CA GLY A 299 1.93 1.69 21.96
C GLY A 299 3.36 1.15 22.05
N GLU A 300 3.66 0.00 21.43
CA GLU A 300 4.98 -0.62 21.45
C GLU A 300 5.75 -0.40 20.15
N ARG A 301 7.07 -0.53 20.24
CA ARG A 301 7.97 -0.58 19.09
C ARG A 301 8.09 -2.02 18.60
N HIS A 302 6.97 -2.63 18.25
CA HIS A 302 6.91 -4.00 17.80
C HIS A 302 5.84 -4.13 16.73
N ALA A 303 6.25 -4.48 15.54
CA ALA A 303 5.39 -4.63 14.38
C ALA A 303 5.74 -5.87 13.56
N PHE A 304 4.78 -6.32 12.78
CA PHE A 304 4.88 -7.47 11.89
C PHE A 304 4.72 -7.04 10.45
N GLY A 305 5.59 -7.57 9.59
CA GLY A 305 5.48 -7.48 8.14
C GLY A 305 5.21 -8.85 7.52
N ALA A 306 4.18 -8.95 6.70
CA ALA A 306 3.93 -10.15 5.92
C ALA A 306 4.90 -10.22 4.73
N LEU A 307 5.51 -11.40 4.50
CA LEU A 307 6.42 -11.63 3.38
C LEU A 307 5.65 -11.80 2.06
N LEU A 308 6.23 -11.32 0.97
CA LEU A 308 5.56 -11.27 -0.35
C LEU A 308 5.46 -12.62 -1.05
N GLY A 309 6.33 -13.57 -0.70
CA GLY A 309 6.45 -14.87 -1.39
C GLY A 309 5.12 -15.56 -1.66
N PRO A 310 4.29 -15.82 -0.63
CA PRO A 310 3.01 -16.50 -0.80
C PRO A 310 2.05 -15.76 -1.76
N ALA A 311 2.02 -14.43 -1.72
CA ALA A 311 1.14 -13.64 -2.58
C ALA A 311 1.47 -13.78 -4.07
N THR A 312 2.70 -14.14 -4.42
CA THR A 312 3.07 -14.36 -5.83
C THR A 312 2.39 -15.56 -6.46
N HIS A 313 1.97 -16.53 -5.65
CA HIS A 313 1.25 -17.72 -6.10
C HIS A 313 -0.27 -17.58 -6.02
N LEU A 314 -0.78 -16.46 -5.51
CA LEU A 314 -2.20 -16.20 -5.41
C LEU A 314 -2.85 -16.23 -6.80
N PRO A 315 -3.87 -17.07 -7.04
CA PRO A 315 -4.62 -17.05 -8.28
C PRO A 315 -5.36 -15.72 -8.40
N LEU A 316 -4.98 -14.91 -9.37
CA LEU A 316 -5.60 -13.61 -9.61
C LEU A 316 -6.80 -13.77 -10.55
N PHE A 317 -6.70 -13.23 -11.73
CA PHE A 317 -7.75 -13.22 -12.72
C PHE A 317 -7.40 -14.26 -13.77
N ASP A 318 -8.40 -14.92 -14.32
CA ASP A 318 -8.22 -15.97 -15.34
C ASP A 318 -7.29 -17.13 -14.89
N GLN A 319 -7.22 -17.36 -13.56
CA GLN A 319 -6.38 -18.38 -12.91
C GLN A 319 -4.87 -18.13 -13.00
N GLU A 320 -4.42 -17.03 -13.57
CA GLU A 320 -3.01 -16.66 -13.57
C GLU A 320 -2.58 -16.09 -12.22
N SER A 321 -1.41 -16.49 -11.75
CA SER A 321 -0.81 -15.93 -10.55
C SER A 321 0.01 -14.69 -10.87
N LEU A 322 0.35 -13.90 -9.82
CA LEU A 322 1.30 -12.79 -9.97
C LEU A 322 2.64 -13.28 -10.55
N LYS A 323 3.09 -14.46 -10.15
CA LYS A 323 4.31 -15.10 -10.67
C LYS A 323 4.22 -15.34 -12.17
N ASP A 324 3.08 -15.84 -12.67
CA ASP A 324 2.87 -16.10 -14.09
C ASP A 324 2.87 -14.79 -14.91
N LEU A 325 2.19 -13.76 -14.40
CA LEU A 325 2.17 -12.43 -15.03
C LEU A 325 3.57 -11.83 -15.13
N MET A 326 4.37 -12.00 -14.09
CA MET A 326 5.75 -11.54 -14.07
C MET A 326 6.64 -12.31 -15.05
N ALA A 327 6.51 -13.64 -15.09
CA ALA A 327 7.25 -14.50 -16.01
C ALA A 327 6.95 -14.17 -17.48
N LYS A 328 5.69 -13.83 -17.77
CA LYS A 328 5.24 -13.41 -19.11
C LYS A 328 5.64 -11.96 -19.44
N GLY A 329 6.04 -11.15 -18.44
CA GLY A 329 6.25 -9.72 -18.59
C GLY A 329 4.98 -8.96 -18.91
N SER A 330 3.82 -9.54 -18.63
CA SER A 330 2.51 -8.92 -18.84
C SER A 330 2.13 -7.99 -17.68
N GLU A 331 1.05 -7.21 -17.85
CA GLU A 331 0.48 -6.32 -16.84
C GLU A 331 1.44 -5.20 -16.35
N GLY A 332 2.65 -5.08 -16.92
CA GLY A 332 3.64 -4.09 -16.46
C GLY A 332 4.07 -4.29 -15.01
N VAL A 333 4.07 -5.54 -14.52
CA VAL A 333 4.63 -5.89 -13.21
C VAL A 333 6.14 -5.76 -13.29
N PRO A 334 6.78 -4.98 -12.39
CA PRO A 334 8.22 -4.85 -12.37
C PRO A 334 8.89 -6.19 -12.09
N ARG A 335 10.03 -6.42 -12.75
CA ARG A 335 10.83 -7.62 -12.46
C ARG A 335 11.31 -7.58 -11.02
N ILE A 336 11.22 -8.71 -10.31
CA ILE A 336 11.63 -8.82 -8.93
C ILE A 336 13.12 -9.11 -8.86
N GLN A 337 13.86 -8.37 -8.04
CA GLN A 337 15.23 -8.70 -7.70
C GLN A 337 15.29 -9.93 -6.78
N GLY A 338 16.30 -10.76 -6.97
CA GLY A 338 16.63 -11.85 -6.04
C GLY A 338 15.84 -13.13 -6.22
N THR A 339 15.15 -13.29 -7.34
CA THR A 339 14.51 -14.57 -7.64
C THR A 339 15.39 -15.42 -8.53
N GLY A 340 15.89 -16.52 -8.00
CA GLY A 340 16.09 -17.72 -8.78
C GLY A 340 14.70 -18.32 -9.05
N LEU A 341 13.93 -17.70 -9.93
CA LEU A 341 12.70 -18.26 -10.48
C LEU A 341 13.04 -19.12 -11.65
#